data_b3aba4ba05c7435965658c5d5ee36ba3
#
_entry.id   b3aba4ba05c7435965658c5d5ee36ba3
#
_cell.length_a   1.000
_cell.length_b   1.000
_cell.length_c   1.000
_cell.angle_alpha   90.00
_cell.angle_beta   90.00
_cell.angle_gamma   90.00
#
_symmetry.space_group_name_H-M   'P 1'
#
loop_
_entity.id
_entity.type
_entity.pdbx_description
1 polymer ?
#
loop_
_entity_poly.entity_id
_entity_poly.type
_entity_poly.pdbx_seq_one_letter_code
_entity_poly.pdbx_strand_id
1 'polypeptide(L)'
;MGPYRVLRTLGAGGMGEVYLAERADAEFEQQVAIKVVHGGALGGAMHSRLKLERQILAQLEHPNIAHLTDGGSLPDGRAYIVMEYVDGIAIDLYCDSNRLDIAARLRLFQTVCAAVHYAHQNLIVHRDLKPSNILVTAAGVPKLLDFGIAKLLDERQARQHTLAVTHADIRIMTPDHASPEQVTGQPITTSSDVYVLGVLLYKLLAGSGPFVITSVRLTDIERAICERDPRPPSQAVNTDDSDESRSIAESRSTNPKRLVRTLAGDLDNIVLMAMRKEPERRYASAQQMASDIQRYLEGRPVIARRDTWSYRSSKFVKRHWLPVTAGTGAAFLVVAFATTTYLQSLRITAERDR
;
A
#
# COMPACT_ATOMS: atom_id res chain seq x y z
N MET A 1 5.24 32.42 10.81
CA MET A 1 6.07 31.81 9.79
C MET A 1 5.68 32.40 8.43
N GLY A 2 6.44 33.38 7.92
CA GLY A 2 5.95 34.15 6.78
C GLY A 2 4.56 34.78 7.07
N PRO A 3 3.61 34.71 6.11
CA PRO A 3 2.27 35.25 6.29
C PRO A 3 1.34 34.32 7.10
N TYR A 4 1.87 33.29 7.79
CA TYR A 4 1.08 32.31 8.51
C TYR A 4 1.19 32.45 10.03
N ARG A 5 0.04 32.39 10.70
CA ARG A 5 -0.09 32.35 12.17
C ARG A 5 -0.21 30.88 12.61
N VAL A 6 0.71 30.39 13.40
CA VAL A 6 0.68 29.06 13.98
C VAL A 6 -0.41 28.97 15.05
N LEU A 7 -1.26 27.95 14.97
CA LEU A 7 -2.33 27.68 15.92
C LEU A 7 -1.92 26.63 16.96
N ARG A 8 -1.42 25.47 16.49
CA ARG A 8 -0.97 24.36 17.36
C ARG A 8 -0.01 23.44 16.63
N THR A 9 0.72 22.64 17.38
CA THR A 9 1.51 21.52 16.83
C THR A 9 0.58 20.37 16.44
N LEU A 10 0.79 19.79 15.25
CA LEU A 10 0.13 18.58 14.77
C LEU A 10 0.96 17.34 15.05
N GLY A 11 2.30 17.46 15.01
CA GLY A 11 3.22 16.36 15.27
C GLY A 11 4.67 16.81 15.24
N ALA A 12 5.54 16.03 15.88
CA ALA A 12 6.98 16.19 15.84
C ALA A 12 7.63 14.82 15.59
N GLY A 13 8.67 14.78 14.77
CA GLY A 13 9.39 13.54 14.44
C GLY A 13 10.80 13.82 13.95
N GLY A 14 11.52 12.75 13.59
CA GLY A 14 12.94 12.84 13.18
C GLY A 14 13.20 13.74 11.96
N MET A 15 12.19 13.98 11.12
CA MET A 15 12.31 14.82 9.90
C MET A 15 11.83 16.25 10.08
N GLY A 16 11.27 16.62 11.23
CA GLY A 16 10.76 17.95 11.47
C GLY A 16 9.53 18.02 12.37
N GLU A 17 9.01 19.21 12.48
CA GLU A 17 7.80 19.53 13.24
C GLU A 17 6.71 19.99 12.28
N VAL A 18 5.49 19.55 12.53
CA VAL A 18 4.31 19.92 11.72
C VAL A 18 3.36 20.74 12.58
N TYR A 19 2.95 21.88 12.06
CA TYR A 19 2.07 22.83 12.73
C TYR A 19 0.78 23.01 11.93
N LEU A 20 -0.35 23.12 12.63
CA LEU A 20 -1.55 23.73 12.08
C LEU A 20 -1.37 25.25 12.12
N ALA A 21 -1.60 25.90 11.02
CA ALA A 21 -1.55 27.33 10.90
C ALA A 21 -2.70 27.85 10.04
N GLU A 22 -2.93 29.15 10.10
CA GLU A 22 -3.86 29.83 9.21
C GLU A 22 -3.15 31.00 8.52
N ARG A 23 -3.62 31.36 7.35
CA ARG A 23 -3.07 32.46 6.59
C ARG A 23 -3.54 33.77 7.20
N ALA A 24 -2.59 34.63 7.65
CA ALA A 24 -2.89 35.84 8.41
C ALA A 24 -3.11 37.09 7.53
N ASP A 25 -2.71 37.03 6.24
CA ASP A 25 -2.78 38.14 5.27
C ASP A 25 -3.94 37.95 4.25
N ALA A 26 -4.74 36.91 4.39
CA ALA A 26 -5.82 36.61 3.46
C ALA A 26 -7.18 37.09 3.97
N GLU A 27 -8.05 37.49 3.04
CA GLU A 27 -9.46 37.80 3.33
C GLU A 27 -10.27 36.55 3.74
N PHE A 28 -9.70 35.36 3.56
CA PHE A 28 -10.35 34.08 3.88
C PHE A 28 -9.52 33.32 4.91
N GLU A 29 -10.21 32.77 5.90
CA GLU A 29 -9.62 31.84 6.86
C GLU A 29 -9.32 30.51 6.19
N GLN A 30 -8.06 30.29 5.83
CA GLN A 30 -7.60 29.03 5.25
C GLN A 30 -6.63 28.34 6.21
N GLN A 31 -7.02 27.17 6.70
CA GLN A 31 -6.15 26.33 7.49
C GLN A 31 -5.16 25.58 6.59
N VAL A 32 -3.90 25.55 7.03
CA VAL A 32 -2.78 24.89 6.34
C VAL A 32 -1.96 24.10 7.34
N ALA A 33 -1.26 23.08 6.84
CA ALA A 33 -0.23 22.38 7.59
C ALA A 33 1.15 22.94 7.19
N ILE A 34 1.96 23.33 8.18
CA ILE A 34 3.32 23.82 7.94
C ILE A 34 4.30 22.82 8.53
N LYS A 35 5.12 22.22 7.67
CA LYS A 35 6.21 21.34 8.08
C LYS A 35 7.53 22.10 8.07
N VAL A 36 8.16 22.19 9.24
CA VAL A 36 9.51 22.75 9.41
C VAL A 36 10.50 21.60 9.37
N VAL A 37 11.41 21.63 8.39
CA VAL A 37 12.41 20.56 8.21
C VAL A 37 13.53 20.73 9.24
N HIS A 38 13.89 19.66 9.96
CA HIS A 38 15.06 19.63 10.82
C HIS A 38 16.32 19.62 9.94
N GLY A 39 17.29 20.44 10.30
CA GLY A 39 18.58 20.61 9.61
C GLY A 39 19.12 21.99 9.91
N GLY A 40 20.43 22.10 10.12
CA GLY A 40 21.09 23.41 10.28
C GLY A 40 20.90 24.30 9.05
N ALA A 41 21.36 25.56 9.11
CA ALA A 41 21.29 26.48 7.98
C ALA A 41 21.79 25.81 6.70
N LEU A 42 20.85 25.55 5.78
CA LEU A 42 21.13 24.87 4.51
C LEU A 42 22.09 25.75 3.69
N GLY A 43 23.23 25.19 3.25
CA GLY A 43 24.11 25.90 2.32
C GLY A 43 23.37 26.27 1.03
N GLY A 44 23.79 27.36 0.35
CA GLY A 44 23.09 27.92 -0.80
C GLY A 44 22.70 26.91 -1.91
N ALA A 45 23.56 25.93 -2.20
CA ALA A 45 23.26 24.88 -3.17
C ALA A 45 22.10 23.96 -2.72
N MET A 46 21.98 23.68 -1.43
CA MET A 46 20.90 22.88 -0.85
C MET A 46 19.57 23.64 -0.89
N HIS A 47 19.62 24.94 -0.61
CA HIS A 47 18.44 25.79 -0.68
C HIS A 47 17.84 25.87 -2.09
N SER A 48 18.69 26.01 -3.11
CA SER A 48 18.26 26.03 -4.52
C SER A 48 17.60 24.72 -4.95
N ARG A 49 18.12 23.59 -4.50
CA ARG A 49 17.57 22.25 -4.79
C ARG A 49 16.23 22.04 -4.11
N LEU A 50 16.10 22.40 -2.83
CA LEU A 50 14.85 22.34 -2.10
C LEU A 50 13.76 23.18 -2.79
N LYS A 51 14.14 24.35 -3.34
CA LYS A 51 13.24 25.20 -4.11
C LYS A 51 12.75 24.49 -5.39
N LEU A 52 13.65 23.84 -6.12
CA LEU A 52 13.29 23.09 -7.34
C LEU A 52 12.36 21.93 -7.03
N GLU A 53 12.64 21.13 -5.99
CA GLU A 53 11.80 20.02 -5.59
C GLU A 53 10.40 20.46 -5.14
N ARG A 54 10.32 21.57 -4.39
CA ARG A 54 9.02 22.17 -4.06
C ARG A 54 8.24 22.57 -5.31
N GLN A 55 8.90 23.14 -6.32
CA GLN A 55 8.24 23.52 -7.59
C GLN A 55 7.68 22.29 -8.32
N ILE A 56 8.42 21.17 -8.32
CA ILE A 56 7.97 19.92 -8.93
C ILE A 56 6.76 19.36 -8.16
N LEU A 57 6.82 19.32 -6.83
CA LEU A 57 5.73 18.82 -5.99
C LEU A 57 4.49 19.72 -6.02
N ALA A 58 4.66 21.03 -6.16
CA ALA A 58 3.55 21.96 -6.32
C ALA A 58 2.75 21.78 -7.61
N GLN A 59 3.31 21.05 -8.61
CA GLN A 59 2.61 20.70 -9.85
C GLN A 59 1.74 19.45 -9.72
N LEU A 60 1.84 18.71 -8.57
CA LEU A 60 0.99 17.54 -8.35
C LEU A 60 -0.43 17.98 -7.96
N GLU A 61 -1.34 17.92 -8.91
CA GLU A 61 -2.78 18.17 -8.70
C GLU A 61 -3.55 16.85 -8.78
N HIS A 62 -3.88 16.28 -7.63
CA HIS A 62 -4.64 15.04 -7.54
C HIS A 62 -5.54 15.06 -6.30
N PRO A 63 -6.81 14.61 -6.38
CA PRO A 63 -7.75 14.67 -5.25
C PRO A 63 -7.30 13.89 -4.01
N ASN A 64 -6.43 12.91 -4.18
CA ASN A 64 -5.91 12.06 -3.11
C ASN A 64 -4.44 12.36 -2.75
N ILE A 65 -3.91 13.53 -3.14
CA ILE A 65 -2.60 14.04 -2.71
C ILE A 65 -2.84 15.40 -2.04
N ALA A 66 -2.23 15.62 -0.88
CA ALA A 66 -2.28 16.92 -0.22
C ALA A 66 -1.49 17.95 -1.05
N HIS A 67 -2.17 19.00 -1.48
CA HIS A 67 -1.59 20.02 -2.35
C HIS A 67 -0.55 20.85 -1.60
N LEU A 68 0.61 21.08 -2.23
CA LEU A 68 1.65 21.94 -1.70
C LEU A 68 1.40 23.36 -2.19
N THR A 69 1.13 24.29 -1.26
CA THR A 69 0.67 25.64 -1.58
C THR A 69 1.77 26.68 -1.54
N ASP A 70 2.78 26.50 -0.66
CA ASP A 70 3.82 27.50 -0.44
C ASP A 70 5.05 26.88 0.25
N GLY A 71 6.10 27.66 0.43
CA GLY A 71 7.27 27.26 1.21
C GLY A 71 8.30 28.38 1.28
N GLY A 72 9.08 28.35 2.34
CA GLY A 72 10.05 29.40 2.60
C GLY A 72 11.18 28.97 3.52
N SER A 73 11.86 29.97 4.08
CA SER A 73 12.87 29.78 5.10
C SER A 73 12.56 30.65 6.32
N LEU A 74 12.80 30.06 7.48
CA LEU A 74 12.74 30.79 8.75
C LEU A 74 13.95 31.73 8.93
N PRO A 75 13.89 32.68 9.84
CA PRO A 75 15.04 33.58 10.13
C PRO A 75 16.30 32.85 10.59
N ASP A 76 16.13 31.63 11.17
CA ASP A 76 17.23 30.77 11.59
C ASP A 76 17.80 29.90 10.45
N GLY A 77 17.29 30.06 9.21
CA GLY A 77 17.73 29.33 8.02
C GLY A 77 17.06 27.96 7.80
N ARG A 78 16.20 27.49 8.71
CA ARG A 78 15.44 26.26 8.50
C ARG A 78 14.39 26.44 7.41
N ALA A 79 14.24 25.43 6.57
CA ALA A 79 13.21 25.42 5.54
C ALA A 79 11.85 25.01 6.10
N TYR A 80 10.78 25.62 5.58
CA TYR A 80 9.42 25.16 5.84
C TYR A 80 8.63 24.95 4.53
N ILE A 81 7.67 24.07 4.59
CA ILE A 81 6.76 23.71 3.49
C ILE A 81 5.34 23.91 3.99
N VAL A 82 4.51 24.54 3.17
CA VAL A 82 3.09 24.76 3.45
C VAL A 82 2.26 23.86 2.53
N MET A 83 1.36 23.11 3.12
CA MET A 83 0.51 22.18 2.39
C MET A 83 -0.94 22.23 2.87
N GLU A 84 -1.84 21.64 2.12
CA GLU A 84 -3.23 21.43 2.48
C GLU A 84 -3.30 20.78 3.87
N TYR A 85 -4.09 21.39 4.77
CA TYR A 85 -4.43 20.75 6.03
C TYR A 85 -5.49 19.67 5.76
N VAL A 86 -5.18 18.45 6.12
CA VAL A 86 -6.10 17.30 6.01
C VAL A 86 -6.61 16.96 7.39
N ASP A 87 -7.90 17.23 7.64
CA ASP A 87 -8.57 16.75 8.84
C ASP A 87 -8.95 15.28 8.66
N GLY A 88 -8.11 14.40 9.19
CA GLY A 88 -8.22 12.96 9.02
C GLY A 88 -7.34 12.19 9.99
N ILE A 89 -7.50 10.88 9.98
CA ILE A 89 -6.70 9.95 10.79
C ILE A 89 -5.93 8.99 9.89
N ALA A 90 -4.85 8.41 10.41
CA ALA A 90 -4.01 7.48 9.67
C ALA A 90 -4.84 6.30 9.12
N ILE A 91 -4.52 5.86 7.89
CA ILE A 91 -5.32 4.87 7.15
C ILE A 91 -5.53 3.56 7.91
N ASP A 92 -4.54 3.07 8.65
CA ASP A 92 -4.65 1.88 9.48
C ASP A 92 -5.65 2.09 10.63
N LEU A 93 -5.54 3.21 11.34
CA LEU A 93 -6.45 3.58 12.42
C LEU A 93 -7.88 3.82 11.90
N TYR A 94 -8.02 4.45 10.72
CA TYR A 94 -9.32 4.64 10.08
C TYR A 94 -9.97 3.30 9.75
N CYS A 95 -9.24 2.39 9.15
CA CYS A 95 -9.71 1.06 8.81
C CYS A 95 -10.14 0.25 10.05
N ASP A 96 -9.37 0.36 11.13
CA ASP A 96 -9.63 -0.41 12.36
C ASP A 96 -10.78 0.19 13.18
N SER A 97 -10.82 1.52 13.38
CA SER A 97 -11.89 2.20 14.12
C SER A 97 -13.26 2.08 13.45
N ASN A 98 -13.30 2.10 12.11
CA ASN A 98 -14.53 1.89 11.34
C ASN A 98 -14.82 0.40 11.05
N ARG A 99 -14.00 -0.53 11.57
CA ARG A 99 -14.13 -1.99 11.36
C ARG A 99 -14.34 -2.35 9.89
N LEU A 100 -13.57 -1.73 8.99
CA LEU A 100 -13.68 -2.00 7.56
C LEU A 100 -13.33 -3.46 7.25
N ASP A 101 -14.20 -4.12 6.50
CA ASP A 101 -13.92 -5.47 6.00
C ASP A 101 -12.77 -5.48 4.98
N ILE A 102 -12.30 -6.66 4.61
CA ILE A 102 -11.18 -6.82 3.67
C ILE A 102 -11.46 -6.13 2.33
N ALA A 103 -12.67 -6.22 1.81
CA ALA A 103 -13.01 -5.63 0.51
C ALA A 103 -13.00 -4.09 0.57
N ALA A 104 -13.50 -3.48 1.65
CA ALA A 104 -13.47 -2.04 1.87
C ALA A 104 -12.02 -1.53 2.02
N ARG A 105 -11.17 -2.24 2.79
CA ARG A 105 -9.74 -1.91 2.92
C ARG A 105 -9.02 -1.96 1.57
N LEU A 106 -9.31 -2.97 0.75
CA LEU A 106 -8.73 -3.09 -0.58
C LEU A 106 -9.14 -1.95 -1.51
N ARG A 107 -10.43 -1.53 -1.50
CA ARG A 107 -10.89 -0.39 -2.31
C ARG A 107 -10.22 0.92 -1.86
N LEU A 108 -10.13 1.15 -0.55
CA LEU A 108 -9.43 2.32 -0.02
C LEU A 108 -7.95 2.31 -0.43
N PHE A 109 -7.29 1.16 -0.34
CA PHE A 109 -5.90 0.99 -0.76
C PHE A 109 -5.70 1.19 -2.27
N GLN A 110 -6.65 0.78 -3.12
CA GLN A 110 -6.60 1.06 -4.56
C GLN A 110 -6.56 2.57 -4.86
N THR A 111 -7.30 3.38 -4.10
CA THR A 111 -7.26 4.84 -4.22
C THR A 111 -5.87 5.39 -3.87
N VAL A 112 -5.21 4.82 -2.84
CA VAL A 112 -3.81 5.16 -2.51
C VAL A 112 -2.87 4.77 -3.65
N CYS A 113 -3.02 3.57 -4.22
CA CYS A 113 -2.21 3.15 -5.37
C CYS A 113 -2.37 4.08 -6.58
N ALA A 114 -3.59 4.59 -6.84
CA ALA A 114 -3.84 5.54 -7.92
C ALA A 114 -3.10 6.88 -7.68
N ALA A 115 -3.11 7.39 -6.45
CA ALA A 115 -2.38 8.60 -6.08
C ALA A 115 -0.86 8.42 -6.23
N VAL A 116 -0.31 7.29 -5.77
CA VAL A 116 1.12 6.96 -5.93
C VAL A 116 1.47 6.80 -7.40
N HIS A 117 0.61 6.14 -8.18
CA HIS A 117 0.85 5.98 -9.62
C HIS A 117 0.87 7.33 -10.35
N TYR A 118 -0.05 8.24 -10.02
CA TYR A 118 -0.06 9.59 -10.56
C TYR A 118 1.25 10.35 -10.26
N ALA A 119 1.77 10.26 -9.04
CA ALA A 119 3.08 10.82 -8.71
C ALA A 119 4.20 10.20 -9.55
N HIS A 120 4.20 8.87 -9.74
CA HIS A 120 5.18 8.16 -10.57
C HIS A 120 5.13 8.59 -12.04
N GLN A 121 3.95 8.85 -12.59
CA GLN A 121 3.79 9.39 -13.95
C GLN A 121 4.40 10.78 -14.10
N ASN A 122 4.44 11.57 -13.02
CA ASN A 122 5.10 12.85 -12.94
C ASN A 122 6.58 12.74 -12.50
N LEU A 123 7.18 11.55 -12.59
CA LEU A 123 8.58 11.24 -12.25
C LEU A 123 8.92 11.50 -10.75
N ILE A 124 7.92 11.47 -9.88
CA ILE A 124 8.09 11.68 -8.45
C ILE A 124 7.93 10.36 -7.72
N VAL A 125 8.93 9.96 -6.96
CA VAL A 125 8.92 8.81 -6.05
C VAL A 125 8.63 9.31 -4.64
N HIS A 126 7.72 8.64 -3.91
CA HIS A 126 7.28 9.12 -2.59
C HIS A 126 8.32 8.93 -1.49
N ARG A 127 9.02 7.77 -1.46
CA ARG A 127 10.14 7.44 -0.55
C ARG A 127 9.82 7.29 0.93
N ASP A 128 8.66 7.75 1.41
CA ASP A 128 8.26 7.67 2.83
C ASP A 128 6.80 7.24 3.00
N LEU A 129 6.37 6.23 2.21
CA LEU A 129 5.04 5.65 2.36
C LEU A 129 4.93 4.91 3.70
N LYS A 130 3.97 5.31 4.52
CA LYS A 130 3.63 4.69 5.79
C LYS A 130 2.22 5.12 6.20
N PRO A 131 1.55 4.40 7.12
CA PRO A 131 0.18 4.74 7.51
C PRO A 131 -0.01 6.18 7.96
N SER A 132 0.94 6.76 8.71
CA SER A 132 0.86 8.14 9.20
C SER A 132 0.97 9.21 8.09
N ASN A 133 1.46 8.85 6.90
CA ASN A 133 1.54 9.73 5.75
C ASN A 133 0.35 9.55 4.78
N ILE A 134 -0.67 8.78 5.20
CA ILE A 134 -1.92 8.61 4.45
C ILE A 134 -3.07 8.85 5.42
N LEU A 135 -3.62 10.06 5.39
CA LEU A 135 -4.77 10.40 6.22
C LEU A 135 -6.06 10.12 5.47
N VAL A 136 -7.05 9.61 6.19
CA VAL A 136 -8.39 9.41 5.66
C VAL A 136 -9.34 10.37 6.37
N THR A 137 -10.04 11.19 5.60
CA THR A 137 -11.01 12.16 6.11
C THR A 137 -12.26 11.47 6.65
N ALA A 138 -13.11 12.17 7.38
CA ALA A 138 -14.39 11.67 7.86
C ALA A 138 -15.31 11.20 6.71
N ALA A 139 -15.15 11.76 5.50
CA ALA A 139 -15.87 11.34 4.29
C ALA A 139 -15.30 10.04 3.65
N GLY A 140 -14.26 9.43 4.22
CA GLY A 140 -13.63 8.21 3.69
C GLY A 140 -12.67 8.46 2.52
N VAL A 141 -12.24 9.70 2.31
CA VAL A 141 -11.31 10.06 1.22
C VAL A 141 -9.87 10.00 1.73
N PRO A 142 -9.02 9.10 1.18
CA PRO A 142 -7.61 9.06 1.55
C PRO A 142 -6.85 10.21 0.88
N LYS A 143 -5.94 10.82 1.62
CA LYS A 143 -5.02 11.87 1.17
C LYS A 143 -3.58 11.44 1.49
N LEU A 144 -2.75 11.39 0.47
CA LEU A 144 -1.32 11.11 0.58
C LEU A 144 -0.58 12.39 0.97
N LEU A 145 0.21 12.31 2.02
CA LEU A 145 0.99 13.44 2.56
C LEU A 145 2.49 13.21 2.33
N ASP A 146 3.27 14.25 2.50
CA ASP A 146 4.72 14.22 2.76
C ASP A 146 5.54 13.31 1.83
N PHE A 147 5.74 13.72 0.59
CA PHE A 147 6.81 13.17 -0.24
C PHE A 147 8.16 13.40 0.43
N GLY A 148 8.99 12.37 0.56
CA GLY A 148 10.21 12.35 1.37
C GLY A 148 11.30 13.34 0.95
N ILE A 149 10.99 14.63 0.86
CA ILE A 149 11.90 15.72 0.47
C ILE A 149 13.14 15.76 1.38
N ALA A 150 12.96 15.58 2.69
CA ALA A 150 14.06 15.56 3.64
C ALA A 150 15.03 14.40 3.36
N LYS A 151 14.52 13.22 3.06
CA LYS A 151 15.35 12.03 2.70
C LYS A 151 16.17 12.24 1.43
N LEU A 152 15.62 12.95 0.44
CA LEU A 152 16.35 13.33 -0.78
C LEU A 152 17.55 14.21 -0.50
N LEU A 153 17.43 15.13 0.45
CA LEU A 153 18.49 16.03 0.85
C LEU A 153 19.62 15.24 1.55
N ASP A 154 19.25 14.34 2.45
CA ASP A 154 20.19 13.52 3.22
C ASP A 154 20.95 12.50 2.34
N GLU A 155 20.28 11.79 1.44
CA GLU A 155 20.91 10.83 0.51
C GLU A 155 21.95 11.48 -0.40
N ARG A 156 21.70 12.71 -0.85
CA ARG A 156 22.66 13.42 -1.72
C ARG A 156 23.83 14.00 -0.95
N GLN A 157 23.66 14.38 0.32
CA GLN A 157 24.77 14.74 1.20
C GLN A 157 25.70 13.55 1.46
N ALA A 158 25.13 12.39 1.78
CA ALA A 158 25.87 11.16 1.98
C ALA A 158 26.71 10.77 0.75
N ARG A 159 26.15 10.92 -0.47
CA ARG A 159 26.88 10.64 -1.73
C ARG A 159 28.00 11.64 -2.03
N GLN A 160 27.89 12.90 -1.60
CA GLN A 160 28.94 13.93 -1.84
C GLN A 160 30.13 13.79 -0.90
N HIS A 161 29.93 13.19 0.28
CA HIS A 161 30.98 13.05 1.28
C HIS A 161 31.68 11.69 1.30
N THR A 162 31.42 10.78 0.35
CA THR A 162 32.06 9.45 0.23
C THR A 162 32.03 8.61 1.53
N LEU A 163 31.13 8.97 2.45
CA LEU A 163 30.98 8.28 3.72
C LEU A 163 29.84 7.25 3.57
N ALA A 164 30.14 6.03 3.99
CA ALA A 164 29.15 4.98 4.17
C ALA A 164 27.91 5.53 4.89
N VAL A 165 26.72 5.08 4.48
CA VAL A 165 25.43 5.36 5.15
C VAL A 165 25.69 5.30 6.67
N THR A 166 25.62 6.46 7.32
CA THR A 166 25.97 6.52 8.73
C THR A 166 24.81 5.94 9.54
N HIS A 167 25.11 5.34 10.69
CA HIS A 167 24.12 4.82 11.64
C HIS A 167 23.04 5.84 12.05
N ALA A 168 23.24 7.13 11.78
CA ALA A 168 22.30 8.21 12.00
C ALA A 168 21.16 8.22 10.96
N ASP A 169 21.43 7.90 9.70
CA ASP A 169 20.45 7.95 8.60
C ASP A 169 19.38 6.86 8.75
N ILE A 170 19.76 5.70 9.27
CA ILE A 170 18.84 4.58 9.51
C ILE A 170 17.97 4.82 10.76
N ARG A 171 18.43 5.62 11.73
CA ARG A 171 17.62 6.04 12.89
C ARG A 171 16.45 6.95 12.53
N ILE A 172 16.53 7.66 11.40
CA ILE A 172 15.48 8.56 10.91
C ILE A 172 14.42 7.77 10.09
N MET A 173 14.72 6.55 9.66
CA MET A 173 13.77 5.66 8.99
C MET A 173 12.83 5.01 10.02
N THR A 174 11.58 4.82 9.63
CA THR A 174 10.68 3.88 10.31
C THR A 174 11.01 2.48 9.75
N PRO A 175 11.76 1.63 10.47
CA PRO A 175 12.33 0.40 9.91
C PRO A 175 11.25 -0.53 9.33
N ASP A 176 10.07 -0.51 9.94
CA ASP A 176 8.94 -1.38 9.56
C ASP A 176 8.38 -1.12 8.17
N HIS A 177 8.72 0.03 7.55
CA HIS A 177 8.21 0.45 6.23
C HIS A 177 9.33 0.75 5.22
N ALA A 178 10.56 0.31 5.46
CA ALA A 178 11.67 0.53 4.53
C ALA A 178 11.75 -0.55 3.45
N SER A 179 12.09 -0.16 2.22
CA SER A 179 12.44 -1.12 1.15
C SER A 179 13.88 -1.61 1.28
N PRO A 180 14.24 -2.78 0.71
CA PRO A 180 15.62 -3.26 0.67
C PRO A 180 16.60 -2.21 0.13
N GLU A 181 16.21 -1.48 -0.92
CA GLU A 181 17.04 -0.44 -1.53
C GLU A 181 17.30 0.71 -0.57
N GLN A 182 16.31 1.10 0.24
CA GLN A 182 16.47 2.13 1.25
C GLN A 182 17.44 1.72 2.36
N VAL A 183 17.36 0.46 2.79
CA VAL A 183 18.22 -0.08 3.85
C VAL A 183 19.66 -0.24 3.37
N THR A 184 19.86 -0.66 2.11
CA THR A 184 21.20 -0.90 1.53
C THR A 184 21.81 0.33 0.86
N GLY A 185 21.11 1.48 0.86
CA GLY A 185 21.58 2.71 0.21
C GLY A 185 21.62 2.64 -1.32
N GLN A 186 20.90 1.70 -1.92
CA GLN A 186 20.77 1.59 -3.37
C GLN A 186 19.84 2.68 -3.94
N PRO A 187 19.87 2.93 -5.26
CA PRO A 187 18.99 3.91 -5.89
C PRO A 187 17.50 3.61 -5.64
N ILE A 188 16.79 4.56 -5.08
CA ILE A 188 15.35 4.45 -4.82
C ILE A 188 14.59 4.79 -6.10
N THR A 189 13.69 3.91 -6.50
CA THR A 189 12.88 4.01 -7.70
C THR A 189 11.39 3.85 -7.39
N THR A 190 10.54 3.94 -8.42
CA THR A 190 9.10 3.65 -8.30
C THR A 190 8.84 2.23 -7.79
N SER A 191 9.74 1.28 -8.08
CA SER A 191 9.67 -0.10 -7.57
C SER A 191 9.90 -0.19 -6.06
N SER A 192 10.64 0.77 -5.47
CA SER A 192 10.79 0.86 -4.01
C SER A 192 9.47 1.24 -3.34
N ASP A 193 8.72 2.19 -3.92
CA ASP A 193 7.37 2.54 -3.43
C ASP A 193 6.41 1.35 -3.57
N VAL A 194 6.50 0.56 -4.64
CA VAL A 194 5.69 -0.67 -4.81
C VAL A 194 5.95 -1.67 -3.68
N TYR A 195 7.21 -1.85 -3.27
CA TYR A 195 7.53 -2.70 -2.12
C TYR A 195 6.87 -2.18 -0.84
N VAL A 196 6.97 -0.87 -0.57
CA VAL A 196 6.39 -0.26 0.63
C VAL A 196 4.86 -0.28 0.59
N LEU A 197 4.24 -0.14 -0.58
CA LEU A 197 2.80 -0.40 -0.76
C LEU A 197 2.44 -1.84 -0.40
N GLY A 198 3.29 -2.82 -0.72
CA GLY A 198 3.14 -4.21 -0.28
C GLY A 198 3.15 -4.35 1.24
N VAL A 199 4.10 -3.68 1.92
CA VAL A 199 4.18 -3.64 3.40
C VAL A 199 2.94 -2.99 4.01
N LEU A 200 2.48 -1.87 3.44
CA LEU A 200 1.27 -1.18 3.88
C LEU A 200 0.04 -2.08 3.74
N LEU A 201 -0.13 -2.71 2.58
CA LEU A 201 -1.25 -3.63 2.36
C LEU A 201 -1.19 -4.81 3.32
N TYR A 202 -0.01 -5.38 3.55
CA TYR A 202 0.20 -6.44 4.54
C TYR A 202 -0.37 -6.02 5.89
N LYS A 203 0.02 -4.84 6.39
CA LYS A 203 -0.43 -4.32 7.70
C LYS A 203 -1.94 -4.10 7.72
N LEU A 204 -2.52 -3.52 6.68
CA LEU A 204 -3.97 -3.32 6.59
C LEU A 204 -4.75 -4.64 6.63
N LEU A 205 -4.20 -5.71 6.04
CA LEU A 205 -4.84 -7.03 5.99
C LEU A 205 -4.61 -7.84 7.27
N ALA A 206 -3.36 -8.00 7.68
CA ALA A 206 -2.97 -8.89 8.79
C ALA A 206 -2.98 -8.21 10.18
N GLY A 207 -2.96 -6.87 10.24
CA GLY A 207 -2.90 -6.12 11.50
C GLY A 207 -1.50 -5.99 12.10
N SER A 208 -0.53 -6.71 11.56
CA SER A 208 0.87 -6.71 12.00
C SER A 208 1.81 -6.47 10.82
N GLY A 209 3.09 -6.24 11.09
CA GLY A 209 4.11 -6.12 10.05
C GLY A 209 4.53 -7.49 9.48
N PRO A 210 5.17 -7.50 8.29
CA PRO A 210 5.60 -8.73 7.61
C PRO A 210 6.80 -9.42 8.28
N PHE A 211 7.55 -8.67 9.09
CA PHE A 211 8.75 -9.17 9.77
C PHE A 211 8.60 -9.02 11.29
N VAL A 212 8.98 -10.05 12.02
CA VAL A 212 9.11 -9.98 13.47
C VAL A 212 10.51 -9.47 13.77
N ILE A 213 10.60 -8.19 14.14
CA ILE A 213 11.86 -7.53 14.53
C ILE A 213 11.94 -7.58 16.05
N THR A 214 12.72 -8.51 16.58
CA THR A 214 12.92 -8.70 18.03
C THR A 214 14.10 -7.89 18.60
N SER A 215 14.88 -7.26 17.73
CA SER A 215 16.09 -6.53 18.09
C SER A 215 16.10 -5.15 17.42
N VAL A 216 16.56 -4.14 18.15
CA VAL A 216 16.72 -2.76 17.65
C VAL A 216 18.06 -2.59 16.92
N ARG A 217 18.83 -3.68 16.72
CA ARG A 217 20.12 -3.63 16.01
C ARG A 217 19.88 -3.48 14.51
N LEU A 218 20.58 -2.54 13.91
CA LEU A 218 20.47 -2.25 12.47
C LEU A 218 20.73 -3.47 11.59
N THR A 219 21.71 -4.29 11.96
CA THR A 219 22.07 -5.53 11.25
C THR A 219 20.93 -6.56 11.26
N ASP A 220 20.14 -6.62 12.33
CA ASP A 220 19.02 -7.55 12.42
C ASP A 220 17.82 -7.05 11.58
N ILE A 221 17.62 -5.72 11.55
CA ILE A 221 16.62 -5.06 10.69
C ILE A 221 17.00 -5.24 9.21
N GLU A 222 18.24 -4.97 8.86
CA GLU A 222 18.76 -5.15 7.51
C GLU A 222 18.60 -6.61 7.04
N ARG A 223 19.00 -7.57 7.88
CA ARG A 223 18.82 -8.99 7.57
C ARG A 223 17.33 -9.37 7.42
N ALA A 224 16.46 -8.83 8.25
CA ALA A 224 15.02 -9.10 8.15
C ALA A 224 14.43 -8.57 6.82
N ILE A 225 14.80 -7.36 6.43
CA ILE A 225 14.25 -6.70 5.26
C ILE A 225 14.90 -7.21 3.96
N CYS A 226 16.21 -7.46 3.95
CA CYS A 226 16.95 -7.78 2.74
C CYS A 226 17.04 -9.29 2.47
N GLU A 227 17.14 -10.13 3.51
CA GLU A 227 17.40 -11.56 3.35
C GLU A 227 16.21 -12.46 3.65
N ARG A 228 15.38 -12.10 4.66
CA ARG A 228 14.25 -12.96 5.04
C ARG A 228 13.05 -12.78 4.13
N ASP A 229 12.45 -13.88 3.73
CA ASP A 229 11.15 -13.83 3.05
C ASP A 229 10.04 -13.42 4.04
N PRO A 230 9.15 -12.51 3.65
CA PRO A 230 8.01 -12.15 4.48
C PRO A 230 7.06 -13.35 4.62
N ARG A 231 6.52 -13.56 5.83
CA ARG A 231 5.45 -14.53 6.00
C ARG A 231 4.22 -14.12 5.19
N PRO A 232 3.47 -15.07 4.61
CA PRO A 232 2.18 -14.74 4.03
C PRO A 232 1.25 -14.05 5.05
N PRO A 233 0.47 -13.03 4.67
CA PRO A 233 -0.53 -12.41 5.56
C PRO A 233 -1.43 -13.38 6.28
N SER A 234 -1.85 -14.45 5.60
CA SER A 234 -2.69 -15.51 6.20
C SER A 234 -2.00 -16.28 7.32
N GLN A 235 -0.68 -16.36 7.31
CA GLN A 235 0.11 -17.05 8.36
C GLN A 235 0.50 -16.13 9.52
N ALA A 236 0.36 -14.80 9.35
CA ALA A 236 0.60 -13.85 10.43
C ALA A 236 -0.58 -13.74 11.39
N VAL A 237 -1.78 -14.06 10.92
CA VAL A 237 -2.98 -14.12 11.75
C VAL A 237 -3.03 -15.46 12.46
N ASN A 238 -2.88 -15.44 13.79
CA ASN A 238 -3.05 -16.64 14.59
C ASN A 238 -4.51 -17.11 14.54
N THR A 239 -4.69 -18.44 14.47
CA THR A 239 -6.03 -19.04 14.58
C THR A 239 -6.40 -19.35 16.02
N ASP A 240 -5.49 -19.09 16.93
CA ASP A 240 -5.72 -19.25 18.37
C ASP A 240 -6.77 -18.26 18.86
N ASP A 241 -7.53 -18.65 19.86
CA ASP A 241 -8.60 -17.83 20.44
C ASP A 241 -8.02 -16.76 21.41
N SER A 242 -6.82 -16.24 21.10
CA SER A 242 -6.21 -15.16 21.84
C SER A 242 -6.98 -13.86 21.65
N ASP A 243 -6.97 -12.99 22.66
CA ASP A 243 -7.66 -11.71 22.61
C ASP A 243 -7.13 -10.81 21.46
N GLU A 244 -5.83 -10.91 21.18
CA GLU A 244 -5.19 -10.18 20.08
C GLU A 244 -5.72 -10.65 18.72
N SER A 245 -5.78 -11.95 18.48
CA SER A 245 -6.30 -12.52 17.21
C SER A 245 -7.76 -12.18 16.99
N ARG A 246 -8.56 -12.20 18.07
CA ARG A 246 -9.96 -11.78 18.02
C ARG A 246 -10.09 -10.30 17.68
N SER A 247 -9.35 -9.43 18.36
CA SER A 247 -9.37 -7.98 18.12
C SER A 247 -8.97 -7.64 16.68
N ILE A 248 -7.91 -8.29 16.14
CA ILE A 248 -7.49 -8.13 14.74
C ILE A 248 -8.61 -8.54 13.78
N ALA A 249 -9.28 -9.65 14.01
CA ALA A 249 -10.35 -10.12 13.14
C ALA A 249 -11.62 -9.28 13.25
N GLU A 250 -11.99 -8.83 14.46
CA GLU A 250 -13.13 -7.96 14.70
C GLU A 250 -12.98 -6.61 14.02
N SER A 251 -11.77 -6.02 14.03
CA SER A 251 -11.50 -4.77 13.32
C SER A 251 -11.59 -4.92 11.79
N ARG A 252 -11.70 -6.16 11.29
CA ARG A 252 -11.95 -6.52 9.88
C ARG A 252 -13.34 -7.12 9.65
N SER A 253 -14.25 -6.90 10.61
CA SER A 253 -15.65 -7.39 10.58
C SER A 253 -15.75 -8.90 10.30
N THR A 254 -14.86 -9.71 10.90
CA THR A 254 -14.80 -11.16 10.68
C THR A 254 -14.30 -11.90 11.92
N ASN A 255 -14.11 -13.21 11.83
CA ASN A 255 -13.45 -14.02 12.85
C ASN A 255 -12.08 -14.54 12.37
N PRO A 256 -11.17 -14.97 13.27
CA PRO A 256 -9.82 -15.37 12.90
C PRO A 256 -9.76 -16.45 11.82
N LYS A 257 -10.56 -17.50 11.93
CA LYS A 257 -10.61 -18.63 10.96
C LYS A 257 -11.07 -18.17 9.57
N ARG A 258 -12.03 -17.27 9.51
CA ARG A 258 -12.53 -16.72 8.24
C ARG A 258 -11.53 -15.74 7.65
N LEU A 259 -10.88 -14.92 8.49
CA LEU A 259 -9.83 -13.99 8.06
C LEU A 259 -8.70 -14.76 7.37
N VAL A 260 -8.13 -15.77 8.02
CA VAL A 260 -7.07 -16.62 7.45
C VAL A 260 -7.50 -17.20 6.09
N ARG A 261 -8.72 -17.74 5.99
CA ARG A 261 -9.25 -18.27 4.72
C ARG A 261 -9.39 -17.21 3.63
N THR A 262 -9.76 -15.98 3.98
CA THR A 262 -9.91 -14.88 3.03
C THR A 262 -8.56 -14.40 2.52
N LEU A 263 -7.55 -14.34 3.39
CA LEU A 263 -6.20 -13.90 3.05
C LEU A 263 -5.44 -14.96 2.26
N ALA A 264 -5.66 -16.25 2.58
CA ALA A 264 -4.93 -17.36 1.97
C ALA A 264 -5.11 -17.43 0.44
N GLY A 265 -4.00 -17.55 -0.26
CA GLY A 265 -3.95 -17.71 -1.71
C GLY A 265 -3.75 -16.42 -2.48
N ASP A 266 -4.80 -15.83 -3.05
CA ASP A 266 -4.63 -14.70 -3.97
C ASP A 266 -4.11 -13.43 -3.27
N LEU A 267 -4.64 -13.08 -2.10
CA LEU A 267 -4.16 -11.92 -1.35
C LEU A 267 -2.75 -12.11 -0.82
N ASP A 268 -2.41 -13.31 -0.34
CA ASP A 268 -1.02 -13.64 0.01
C ASP A 268 -0.10 -13.39 -1.18
N ASN A 269 -0.45 -13.91 -2.37
CA ASN A 269 0.38 -13.77 -3.56
C ASN A 269 0.52 -12.32 -4.02
N ILE A 270 -0.55 -11.52 -3.96
CA ILE A 270 -0.51 -10.09 -4.30
C ILE A 270 0.49 -9.36 -3.41
N VAL A 271 0.40 -9.54 -2.10
CA VAL A 271 1.28 -8.89 -1.13
C VAL A 271 2.72 -9.37 -1.32
N LEU A 272 2.94 -10.69 -1.40
CA LEU A 272 4.27 -11.27 -1.56
C LEU A 272 4.93 -10.89 -2.89
N MET A 273 4.17 -10.73 -3.98
CA MET A 273 4.71 -10.24 -5.24
C MET A 273 5.19 -8.78 -5.14
N ALA A 274 4.42 -7.92 -4.48
CA ALA A 274 4.85 -6.54 -4.25
C ALA A 274 6.13 -6.46 -3.39
N MET A 275 6.28 -7.39 -2.43
CA MET A 275 7.38 -7.43 -1.46
C MET A 275 8.58 -8.30 -1.89
N ARG A 276 8.71 -8.67 -3.15
CA ARG A 276 9.91 -9.37 -3.63
C ARG A 276 11.15 -8.51 -3.44
N LYS A 277 12.27 -9.16 -3.11
CA LYS A 277 13.55 -8.46 -2.86
C LYS A 277 14.06 -7.83 -4.14
N GLU A 278 14.00 -8.55 -5.25
CA GLU A 278 14.43 -8.10 -6.57
C GLU A 278 13.37 -7.16 -7.17
N PRO A 279 13.72 -5.89 -7.46
CA PRO A 279 12.77 -4.88 -7.96
C PRO A 279 12.06 -5.28 -9.25
N GLU A 280 12.76 -5.95 -10.17
CA GLU A 280 12.22 -6.39 -11.47
C GLU A 280 11.20 -7.52 -11.37
N ARG A 281 11.13 -8.20 -10.22
CA ARG A 281 10.16 -9.27 -9.96
C ARG A 281 8.91 -8.78 -9.22
N ARG A 282 8.85 -7.50 -8.88
CA ARG A 282 7.69 -6.84 -8.29
C ARG A 282 6.67 -6.48 -9.38
N TYR A 283 5.56 -5.87 -8.99
CA TYR A 283 4.70 -5.20 -9.97
C TYR A 283 5.47 -4.06 -10.66
N ALA A 284 5.26 -3.91 -11.97
CA ALA A 284 5.91 -2.85 -12.75
C ALA A 284 5.44 -1.43 -12.36
N SER A 285 4.27 -1.31 -11.71
CA SER A 285 3.74 -0.04 -11.23
C SER A 285 2.70 -0.23 -10.11
N ALA A 286 2.43 0.83 -9.35
CA ALA A 286 1.35 0.85 -8.37
C ALA A 286 -0.02 0.59 -9.03
N GLN A 287 -0.22 1.05 -10.28
CA GLN A 287 -1.43 0.77 -11.06
C GLN A 287 -1.61 -0.72 -11.37
N GLN A 288 -0.53 -1.43 -11.70
CA GLN A 288 -0.60 -2.87 -11.95
C GLN A 288 -1.00 -3.62 -10.67
N MET A 289 -0.46 -3.22 -9.51
CA MET A 289 -0.86 -3.76 -8.22
C MET A 289 -2.35 -3.49 -7.93
N ALA A 290 -2.83 -2.27 -8.14
CA ALA A 290 -4.24 -1.91 -7.99
C ALA A 290 -5.15 -2.73 -8.93
N SER A 291 -4.73 -2.94 -10.17
CA SER A 291 -5.47 -3.75 -11.14
C SER A 291 -5.55 -5.22 -10.74
N ASP A 292 -4.51 -5.75 -10.08
CA ASP A 292 -4.53 -7.13 -9.60
C ASP A 292 -5.43 -7.30 -8.37
N ILE A 293 -5.48 -6.29 -7.49
CA ILE A 293 -6.47 -6.21 -6.40
C ILE A 293 -7.89 -6.15 -6.97
N GLN A 294 -8.12 -5.38 -8.05
CA GLN A 294 -9.42 -5.31 -8.71
C GLN A 294 -9.85 -6.67 -9.26
N ARG A 295 -8.92 -7.41 -9.89
CA ARG A 295 -9.17 -8.79 -10.34
C ARG A 295 -9.60 -9.70 -9.18
N TYR A 296 -8.95 -9.58 -8.04
CA TYR A 296 -9.34 -10.33 -6.83
C TYR A 296 -10.77 -9.99 -6.40
N LEU A 297 -11.10 -8.70 -6.29
CA LEU A 297 -12.45 -8.24 -5.90
C LEU A 297 -13.55 -8.72 -6.86
N GLU A 298 -13.23 -8.83 -8.15
CA GLU A 298 -14.13 -9.33 -9.19
C GLU A 298 -14.13 -10.87 -9.33
N GLY A 299 -13.37 -11.57 -8.49
CA GLY A 299 -13.25 -13.04 -8.57
C GLY A 299 -12.52 -13.55 -9.83
N ARG A 300 -11.74 -12.69 -10.48
CA ARG A 300 -10.90 -13.05 -11.64
C ARG A 300 -9.55 -13.62 -11.18
N PRO A 301 -8.86 -14.40 -12.03
CA PRO A 301 -7.48 -14.81 -11.78
C PRO A 301 -6.56 -13.62 -11.59
N VAL A 302 -5.73 -13.63 -10.53
CA VAL A 302 -4.74 -12.60 -10.23
C VAL A 302 -3.41 -12.89 -10.97
N ILE A 303 -2.68 -11.81 -11.31
CA ILE A 303 -1.38 -11.91 -12.00
C ILE A 303 -0.31 -12.46 -11.06
N ALA A 304 -0.39 -12.10 -9.77
CA ALA A 304 0.58 -12.53 -8.76
C ALA A 304 0.67 -14.05 -8.58
N ARG A 305 -0.33 -14.80 -9.01
CA ARG A 305 -0.37 -16.26 -8.91
C ARG A 305 -0.01 -16.92 -10.24
N ARG A 306 0.74 -18.04 -10.19
CA ARG A 306 1.02 -18.83 -11.39
C ARG A 306 -0.27 -19.24 -12.09
N ASP A 307 -0.35 -18.96 -13.37
CA ASP A 307 -1.51 -19.22 -14.21
C ASP A 307 -1.59 -20.72 -14.52
N THR A 308 -2.35 -21.46 -13.71
CA THR A 308 -2.62 -22.87 -13.93
C THR A 308 -4.05 -23.07 -14.43
N TRP A 309 -4.25 -24.05 -15.31
CA TRP A 309 -5.58 -24.37 -15.88
C TRP A 309 -6.63 -24.62 -14.79
N SER A 310 -6.27 -25.38 -13.74
CA SER A 310 -7.15 -25.68 -12.61
C SER A 310 -7.58 -24.41 -11.84
N TYR A 311 -6.66 -23.46 -11.66
CA TYR A 311 -6.96 -22.19 -10.99
C TYR A 311 -7.95 -21.35 -11.80
N ARG A 312 -7.72 -21.20 -13.14
CA ARG A 312 -8.62 -20.46 -14.04
C ARG A 312 -10.00 -21.07 -14.07
N SER A 313 -10.07 -22.41 -14.23
CA SER A 313 -11.34 -23.16 -14.26
C SER A 313 -12.11 -22.99 -12.96
N SER A 314 -11.43 -23.09 -11.81
CA SER A 314 -12.06 -22.88 -10.50
C SER A 314 -12.65 -21.47 -10.35
N LYS A 315 -11.93 -20.44 -10.78
CA LYS A 315 -12.42 -19.04 -10.76
C LYS A 315 -13.59 -18.85 -11.72
N PHE A 316 -13.52 -19.45 -12.91
CA PHE A 316 -14.60 -19.40 -13.91
C PHE A 316 -15.88 -20.05 -13.37
N VAL A 317 -15.78 -21.26 -12.82
CA VAL A 317 -16.91 -22.00 -12.24
C VAL A 317 -17.53 -21.23 -11.08
N LYS A 318 -16.71 -20.67 -10.16
CA LYS A 318 -17.23 -19.88 -9.05
C LYS A 318 -17.98 -18.63 -9.51
N ARG A 319 -17.49 -17.95 -10.56
CA ARG A 319 -18.13 -16.74 -11.09
C ARG A 319 -19.39 -17.04 -11.89
N HIS A 320 -19.43 -18.17 -12.59
CA HIS A 320 -20.50 -18.57 -13.49
C HIS A 320 -21.19 -19.85 -13.04
N TRP A 321 -21.39 -20.03 -11.73
CA TRP A 321 -21.91 -21.28 -11.18
C TRP A 321 -23.30 -21.63 -11.75
N LEU A 322 -24.21 -20.63 -11.92
CA LEU A 322 -25.55 -20.85 -12.49
C LEU A 322 -25.50 -21.38 -13.95
N PRO A 323 -24.85 -20.72 -14.92
CA PRO A 323 -24.77 -21.27 -16.27
C PRO A 323 -23.97 -22.56 -16.36
N VAL A 324 -22.94 -22.76 -15.49
CA VAL A 324 -22.19 -24.02 -15.46
C VAL A 324 -23.04 -25.17 -14.94
N THR A 325 -23.79 -24.96 -13.85
CA THR A 325 -24.70 -26.01 -13.35
C THR A 325 -25.84 -26.32 -14.31
N ALA A 326 -26.42 -25.30 -14.95
CA ALA A 326 -27.46 -25.50 -15.99
C ALA A 326 -26.89 -26.23 -17.20
N GLY A 327 -25.71 -25.88 -17.69
CA GLY A 327 -25.05 -26.55 -18.82
C GLY A 327 -24.67 -27.99 -18.52
N THR A 328 -24.12 -28.26 -17.32
CA THR A 328 -23.81 -29.67 -16.91
C THR A 328 -25.09 -30.49 -16.72
N GLY A 329 -26.15 -29.89 -16.17
CA GLY A 329 -27.44 -30.57 -16.06
C GLY A 329 -28.04 -30.91 -17.43
N ALA A 330 -28.02 -29.98 -18.38
CA ALA A 330 -28.48 -30.22 -19.75
C ALA A 330 -27.65 -31.28 -20.46
N ALA A 331 -26.33 -31.25 -20.35
CA ALA A 331 -25.43 -32.26 -20.89
C ALA A 331 -25.72 -33.67 -20.32
N PHE A 332 -25.94 -33.74 -19.01
CA PHE A 332 -26.31 -35.01 -18.34
C PHE A 332 -27.64 -35.56 -18.87
N LEU A 333 -28.66 -34.73 -19.06
CA LEU A 333 -29.96 -35.15 -19.64
C LEU A 333 -29.80 -35.63 -21.08
N VAL A 334 -28.99 -35.00 -21.90
CA VAL A 334 -28.72 -35.43 -23.28
C VAL A 334 -28.01 -36.78 -23.29
N VAL A 335 -27.01 -36.98 -22.43
CA VAL A 335 -26.31 -38.26 -22.32
C VAL A 335 -27.25 -39.36 -21.79
N ALA A 336 -28.08 -39.09 -20.80
CA ALA A 336 -29.06 -40.02 -20.25
C ALA A 336 -30.10 -40.40 -21.31
N PHE A 337 -30.59 -39.44 -22.10
CA PHE A 337 -31.50 -39.68 -23.22
C PHE A 337 -30.86 -40.55 -24.31
N ALA A 338 -29.63 -40.23 -24.73
CA ALA A 338 -28.90 -40.98 -25.73
C ALA A 338 -28.64 -42.45 -25.28
N THR A 339 -28.24 -42.64 -23.99
CA THR A 339 -28.02 -44.00 -23.46
C THR A 339 -29.31 -44.81 -23.35
N THR A 340 -30.42 -44.18 -22.92
CA THR A 340 -31.71 -44.88 -22.86
C THR A 340 -32.21 -45.27 -24.26
N THR A 341 -32.09 -44.36 -25.24
CA THR A 341 -32.47 -44.62 -26.64
C THR A 341 -31.60 -45.75 -27.24
N TYR A 342 -30.29 -45.75 -26.96
CA TYR A 342 -29.38 -46.78 -27.42
C TYR A 342 -29.73 -48.15 -26.81
N LEU A 343 -29.99 -48.23 -25.52
CA LEU A 343 -30.39 -49.43 -24.82
C LEU A 343 -31.75 -49.98 -25.33
N GLN A 344 -32.70 -49.09 -25.64
CA GLN A 344 -33.99 -49.49 -26.25
C GLN A 344 -33.79 -50.06 -27.66
N SER A 345 -32.93 -49.43 -28.48
CA SER A 345 -32.65 -49.94 -29.82
C SER A 345 -32.03 -51.35 -29.79
N LEU A 346 -31.14 -51.63 -28.84
CA LEU A 346 -30.56 -52.96 -28.65
C LEU A 346 -31.61 -54.02 -28.23
N ARG A 347 -32.59 -53.63 -27.41
CA ARG A 347 -33.69 -54.56 -27.02
C ARG A 347 -34.60 -54.90 -28.22
N ILE A 348 -34.94 -53.86 -29.02
CA ILE A 348 -35.79 -54.08 -30.21
C ILE A 348 -35.10 -54.97 -31.25
N THR A 349 -33.78 -54.82 -31.46
CA THR A 349 -33.02 -55.70 -32.35
C THR A 349 -32.95 -57.13 -31.80
N ALA A 350 -32.75 -57.36 -30.51
CA ALA A 350 -32.71 -58.67 -29.89
C ALA A 350 -34.07 -59.37 -29.89
N GLU A 351 -35.21 -58.69 -29.90
CA GLU A 351 -36.55 -59.23 -30.05
C GLU A 351 -36.88 -59.59 -31.52
N ARG A 352 -36.29 -58.91 -32.48
CA ARG A 352 -36.50 -59.11 -33.89
C ARG A 352 -35.74 -60.31 -34.45
N ASP A 353 -34.66 -60.72 -33.77
CA ASP A 353 -33.81 -61.86 -34.11
C ASP A 353 -34.26 -63.17 -33.42
N ARG A 354 -35.39 -63.16 -32.70
CA ARG A 354 -36.09 -64.28 -32.09
C ARG A 354 -37.36 -64.65 -32.88
#